data_f2b5c8e23f44d3fda1b9df375a177743
#
_entry.id   f2b5c8e23f44d3fda1b9df375a177743
#
_cell.length_a   1.000
_cell.length_b   1.000
_cell.length_c   1.000
_cell.angle_alpha   90.00
_cell.angle_beta   90.00
_cell.angle_gamma   90.00
#
_symmetry.space_group_name_H-M   'P 1'
#
loop_
_entity.id
_entity.type
_entity.pdbx_description
1 polymer ?
#
loop_
_entity_poly.entity_id
_entity_poly.type
_entity_poly.pdbx_seq_one_letter_code
_entity_poly.pdbx_strand_id
1 'polypeptide(L)'
;MPDQKTVLAASVYERMKERIMDQYYPPGERLNIDALAIDLAVSPTPIREALARLAAERLITFEAYKGYRVSPLLTLEQVHDLMHARRLIEVDGARLAAKHIMLPDLITVEKIMQRILDESAHTEVGSWSHGYRQFNQLDKDFHELILTAADNLFLLGAYRSLNVHIELGRFYQVFQEMDQQQTCVEHDAIFRALKAHNGDAAAAAVEAHLHATEERIFRLIDKYPHAVTAVAKGTR
;
A
#
# COMPACT_ATOMS: atom_id res chain seq x y z
N MET A 1 8.42 10.50 27.16
CA MET A 1 8.49 9.09 26.72
C MET A 1 7.07 8.64 26.43
N PRO A 2 6.79 7.93 25.32
CA PRO A 2 5.44 7.39 25.09
C PRO A 2 5.06 6.47 26.25
N ASP A 3 3.82 6.54 26.69
CA ASP A 3 3.28 5.68 27.75
C ASP A 3 3.35 4.21 27.29
N GLN A 4 3.67 3.31 28.21
CA GLN A 4 3.79 1.87 27.95
C GLN A 4 2.52 1.29 27.29
N LYS A 5 1.35 1.87 27.57
CA LYS A 5 0.08 1.53 26.92
C LYS A 5 0.05 1.89 25.44
N THR A 6 0.57 3.06 25.06
CA THR A 6 0.65 3.51 23.66
C THR A 6 1.58 2.63 22.84
N VAL A 7 2.71 2.22 23.44
CA VAL A 7 3.66 1.31 22.79
C VAL A 7 3.03 -0.07 22.54
N LEU A 8 2.26 -0.59 23.53
CA LEU A 8 1.58 -1.87 23.39
C LEU A 8 0.48 -1.83 22.31
N ALA A 9 -0.34 -0.76 22.28
CA ALA A 9 -1.37 -0.62 21.25
C ALA A 9 -0.77 -0.49 19.83
N ALA A 10 0.37 0.19 19.68
CA ALA A 10 1.09 0.27 18.43
C ALA A 10 1.61 -1.11 17.99
N SER A 11 2.20 -1.89 18.90
CA SER A 11 2.66 -3.26 18.61
C SER A 11 1.51 -4.18 18.21
N VAL A 12 0.36 -4.10 18.87
CA VAL A 12 -0.84 -4.87 18.54
C VAL A 12 -1.35 -4.48 17.14
N TYR A 13 -1.40 -3.19 16.83
CA TYR A 13 -1.80 -2.69 15.53
C TYR A 13 -0.90 -3.26 14.41
N GLU A 14 0.43 -3.18 14.55
CA GLU A 14 1.35 -3.70 13.52
C GLU A 14 1.17 -5.22 13.32
N ARG A 15 1.09 -6.00 14.41
CA ARG A 15 0.85 -7.45 14.32
C ARG A 15 -0.48 -7.80 13.64
N MET A 16 -1.54 -7.05 13.93
CA MET A 16 -2.84 -7.27 13.27
C MET A 16 -2.80 -6.86 11.80
N LYS A 17 -2.15 -5.74 11.48
CA LYS A 17 -1.95 -5.28 10.11
C LYS A 17 -1.19 -6.31 9.28
N GLU A 18 -0.07 -6.83 9.80
CA GLU A 18 0.68 -7.91 9.16
C GLU A 18 -0.18 -9.14 8.90
N ARG A 19 -0.96 -9.58 9.89
CA ARG A 19 -1.84 -10.74 9.75
C ARG A 19 -2.95 -10.55 8.71
N ILE A 20 -3.48 -9.34 8.57
CA ILE A 20 -4.46 -9.01 7.53
C ILE A 20 -3.77 -8.99 6.15
N MET A 21 -2.59 -8.36 6.06
CA MET A 21 -1.84 -8.29 4.81
C MET A 21 -1.35 -9.68 4.36
N ASP A 22 -0.95 -10.55 5.28
CA ASP A 22 -0.54 -11.94 5.00
C ASP A 22 -1.72 -12.91 4.84
N GLN A 23 -2.96 -12.40 4.89
CA GLN A 23 -4.20 -13.18 4.80
C GLN A 23 -4.40 -14.25 5.87
N TYR A 24 -3.73 -14.12 6.99
CA TYR A 24 -4.06 -14.90 8.18
C TYR A 24 -5.49 -14.61 8.65
N TYR A 25 -5.92 -13.34 8.51
CA TYR A 25 -7.32 -12.93 8.57
C TYR A 25 -7.78 -12.56 7.15
N PRO A 26 -8.44 -13.46 6.41
CA PRO A 26 -8.85 -13.21 5.04
C PRO A 26 -9.93 -12.12 4.95
N PRO A 27 -10.09 -11.50 3.76
CA PRO A 27 -11.14 -10.53 3.52
C PRO A 27 -12.52 -11.07 3.91
N GLY A 28 -13.33 -10.25 4.60
CA GLY A 28 -14.65 -10.62 5.10
C GLY A 28 -14.65 -11.36 6.44
N GLU A 29 -13.52 -11.78 6.97
CA GLU A 29 -13.43 -12.46 8.25
C GLU A 29 -13.86 -11.58 9.41
N ARG A 30 -14.60 -12.16 10.34
CA ARG A 30 -15.05 -11.47 11.56
C ARG A 30 -13.94 -11.45 12.62
N LEU A 31 -13.62 -10.27 13.11
CA LEU A 31 -12.63 -10.05 14.15
C LEU A 31 -13.32 -9.92 15.51
N ASN A 32 -13.13 -10.91 16.39
CA ASN A 32 -13.68 -10.92 17.74
C ASN A 32 -12.63 -10.39 18.72
N ILE A 33 -12.99 -9.33 19.50
CA ILE A 33 -12.08 -8.65 20.41
C ILE A 33 -11.53 -9.61 21.48
N ASP A 34 -12.38 -10.44 22.06
CA ASP A 34 -11.98 -11.35 23.16
C ASP A 34 -11.08 -12.47 22.65
N ALA A 35 -11.38 -13.02 21.47
CA ALA A 35 -10.52 -14.00 20.81
C ALA A 35 -9.16 -13.41 20.44
N LEU A 36 -9.12 -12.20 19.90
CA LEU A 36 -7.89 -11.48 19.58
C LEU A 36 -7.06 -11.17 20.83
N ALA A 37 -7.71 -10.80 21.94
CA ALA A 37 -7.04 -10.53 23.21
C ALA A 37 -6.33 -11.78 23.75
N ILE A 38 -6.97 -12.96 23.65
CA ILE A 38 -6.38 -14.26 24.01
C ILE A 38 -5.22 -14.60 23.08
N ASP A 39 -5.43 -14.54 21.76
CA ASP A 39 -4.44 -14.91 20.74
C ASP A 39 -3.18 -14.02 20.77
N LEU A 40 -3.35 -12.72 21.02
CA LEU A 40 -2.24 -11.78 21.11
C LEU A 40 -1.66 -11.63 22.53
N ALA A 41 -2.25 -12.31 23.53
CA ALA A 41 -1.88 -12.26 24.96
C ALA A 41 -1.87 -10.85 25.55
N VAL A 42 -2.91 -10.06 25.25
CA VAL A 42 -3.11 -8.68 25.73
C VAL A 42 -4.52 -8.48 26.27
N SER A 43 -4.75 -7.38 26.98
CA SER A 43 -6.11 -6.99 27.39
C SER A 43 -6.95 -6.47 26.20
N PRO A 44 -8.29 -6.44 26.31
CA PRO A 44 -9.16 -5.93 25.25
C PRO A 44 -8.93 -4.46 24.84
N THR A 45 -8.36 -3.63 25.72
CA THR A 45 -8.17 -2.20 25.47
C THR A 45 -7.22 -1.93 24.29
N PRO A 46 -5.96 -2.41 24.26
CA PRO A 46 -5.07 -2.21 23.11
C PRO A 46 -5.62 -2.83 21.82
N ILE A 47 -6.44 -3.91 21.90
CA ILE A 47 -7.13 -4.46 20.72
C ILE A 47 -8.12 -3.45 20.15
N ARG A 48 -8.95 -2.80 20.99
CA ARG A 48 -9.91 -1.77 20.54
C ARG A 48 -9.21 -0.59 19.89
N GLU A 49 -8.09 -0.13 20.43
CA GLU A 49 -7.30 0.96 19.88
C GLU A 49 -6.69 0.56 18.51
N ALA A 50 -6.14 -0.64 18.41
CA ALA A 50 -5.62 -1.17 17.15
C ALA A 50 -6.71 -1.31 16.09
N LEU A 51 -7.88 -1.85 16.44
CA LEU A 51 -9.02 -1.97 15.53
C LEU A 51 -9.53 -0.60 15.08
N ALA A 52 -9.57 0.41 15.94
CA ALA A 52 -9.96 1.77 15.54
C ALA A 52 -8.99 2.35 14.49
N ARG A 53 -7.67 2.14 14.65
CA ARG A 53 -6.67 2.56 13.65
C ARG A 53 -6.81 1.80 12.33
N LEU A 54 -6.96 0.48 12.39
CA LEU A 54 -7.16 -0.36 11.19
C LEU A 54 -8.45 0.03 10.43
N ALA A 55 -9.51 0.43 11.16
CA ALA A 55 -10.73 0.93 10.55
C ALA A 55 -10.54 2.31 9.89
N ALA A 56 -9.75 3.19 10.49
CA ALA A 56 -9.39 4.48 9.89
C ALA A 56 -8.57 4.30 8.59
N GLU A 57 -7.75 3.24 8.51
CA GLU A 57 -6.99 2.84 7.32
C GLU A 57 -7.82 1.98 6.33
N ARG A 58 -9.10 1.75 6.59
CA ARG A 58 -10.01 0.93 5.77
C ARG A 58 -9.61 -0.56 5.64
N LEU A 59 -8.64 -1.03 6.40
CA LEU A 59 -8.27 -2.46 6.44
C LEU A 59 -9.36 -3.33 7.04
N ILE A 60 -10.17 -2.75 7.92
CA ILE A 60 -11.34 -3.39 8.49
C ILE A 60 -12.54 -2.44 8.46
N THR A 61 -13.73 -3.01 8.50
CA THR A 61 -15.00 -2.28 8.64
C THR A 61 -15.61 -2.55 10.01
N PHE A 62 -16.33 -1.58 10.55
CA PHE A 62 -17.15 -1.75 11.75
C PHE A 62 -18.62 -1.59 11.37
N GLU A 63 -19.42 -2.62 11.65
CA GLU A 63 -20.87 -2.56 11.53
C GLU A 63 -21.51 -2.66 12.92
N ALA A 64 -22.42 -1.73 13.21
CA ALA A 64 -23.18 -1.78 14.46
C ALA A 64 -23.86 -3.14 14.62
N TYR A 65 -23.79 -3.72 15.82
CA TYR A 65 -24.31 -5.05 16.16
C TYR A 65 -23.61 -6.26 15.51
N LYS A 66 -22.85 -6.08 14.43
CA LYS A 66 -22.09 -7.16 13.77
C LYS A 66 -20.61 -7.16 14.13
N GLY A 67 -20.09 -6.01 14.61
CA GLY A 67 -18.69 -5.86 15.02
C GLY A 67 -17.73 -5.57 13.87
N TYR A 68 -16.47 -5.94 14.06
CA TYR A 68 -15.39 -5.71 13.11
C TYR A 68 -15.25 -6.87 12.12
N ARG A 69 -14.95 -6.51 10.86
CA ARG A 69 -14.60 -7.45 9.79
C ARG A 69 -13.43 -6.92 8.98
N VAL A 70 -12.61 -7.84 8.46
CA VAL A 70 -11.60 -7.50 7.44
C VAL A 70 -12.32 -6.97 6.19
N SER A 71 -11.89 -5.82 5.69
CA SER A 71 -12.49 -5.21 4.50
C SER A 71 -12.37 -6.13 3.28
N PRO A 72 -13.36 -6.17 2.39
CA PRO A 72 -13.21 -6.87 1.11
C PRO A 72 -12.08 -6.24 0.28
N LEU A 73 -11.62 -6.93 -0.76
CA LEU A 73 -10.80 -6.29 -1.79
C LEU A 73 -11.66 -5.27 -2.56
N LEU A 74 -11.00 -4.29 -3.15
CA LEU A 74 -11.68 -3.33 -4.02
C LEU A 74 -12.30 -4.04 -5.23
N THR A 75 -13.44 -3.56 -5.69
CA THR A 75 -14.01 -3.94 -6.99
C THR A 75 -13.20 -3.32 -8.13
N LEU A 76 -13.38 -3.80 -9.37
CA LEU A 76 -12.77 -3.20 -10.56
C LEU A 76 -13.05 -1.70 -10.66
N GLU A 77 -14.30 -1.30 -10.42
CA GLU A 77 -14.72 0.10 -10.42
C GLU A 77 -13.97 0.91 -9.36
N GLN A 78 -13.87 0.37 -8.14
CA GLN A 78 -13.14 1.03 -7.05
C GLN A 78 -11.63 1.12 -7.30
N VAL A 79 -11.04 0.11 -7.95
CA VAL A 79 -9.64 0.17 -8.39
C VAL A 79 -9.46 1.29 -9.40
N HIS A 80 -10.36 1.38 -10.40
CA HIS A 80 -10.35 2.46 -11.39
C HIS A 80 -10.44 3.84 -10.72
N ASP A 81 -11.38 4.02 -9.79
CA ASP A 81 -11.56 5.27 -9.04
C ASP A 81 -10.31 5.63 -8.22
N LEU A 82 -9.70 4.65 -7.55
CA LEU A 82 -8.46 4.85 -6.80
C LEU A 82 -7.33 5.28 -7.74
N MET A 83 -7.17 4.61 -8.89
CA MET A 83 -6.12 4.95 -9.85
C MET A 83 -6.37 6.30 -10.51
N HIS A 84 -7.63 6.70 -10.72
CA HIS A 84 -7.98 8.03 -11.17
C HIS A 84 -7.56 9.10 -10.13
N ALA A 85 -7.88 8.89 -8.86
CA ALA A 85 -7.47 9.79 -7.78
C ALA A 85 -5.94 9.90 -7.66
N ARG A 86 -5.21 8.78 -7.82
CA ARG A 86 -3.74 8.76 -7.86
C ARG A 86 -3.21 9.65 -8.98
N ARG A 87 -3.74 9.52 -10.20
CA ARG A 87 -3.33 10.33 -11.35
C ARG A 87 -3.49 11.83 -11.07
N LEU A 88 -4.62 12.23 -10.50
CA LEU A 88 -4.87 13.64 -10.15
C LEU A 88 -3.87 14.20 -9.14
N ILE A 89 -3.33 13.38 -8.26
CA ILE A 89 -2.41 13.79 -7.19
C ILE A 89 -0.95 13.63 -7.62
N GLU A 90 -0.58 12.45 -8.11
CA GLU A 90 0.82 12.07 -8.31
C GLU A 90 1.42 12.65 -9.59
N VAL A 91 0.64 12.79 -10.66
CA VAL A 91 1.12 13.36 -11.93
C VAL A 91 1.52 14.83 -11.75
N ASP A 92 0.66 15.62 -11.10
CA ASP A 92 0.98 17.01 -10.82
C ASP A 92 2.03 17.15 -9.71
N GLY A 93 1.98 16.26 -8.71
CA GLY A 93 3.02 16.16 -7.69
C GLY A 93 4.41 15.91 -8.27
N ALA A 94 4.54 15.01 -9.24
CA ALA A 94 5.82 14.74 -9.91
C ALA A 94 6.30 15.95 -10.74
N ARG A 95 5.38 16.67 -11.40
CA ARG A 95 5.72 17.91 -12.11
C ARG A 95 6.28 18.96 -11.17
N LEU A 96 5.70 19.12 -9.99
CA LEU A 96 6.18 20.04 -8.97
C LEU A 96 7.49 19.55 -8.36
N ALA A 97 7.59 18.26 -8.02
CA ALA A 97 8.79 17.65 -7.48
C ALA A 97 10.01 17.89 -8.36
N ALA A 98 9.89 17.76 -9.67
CA ALA A 98 10.98 18.00 -10.61
C ALA A 98 11.55 19.43 -10.52
N LYS A 99 10.78 20.41 -10.03
CA LYS A 99 11.23 21.80 -9.83
C LYS A 99 11.97 21.99 -8.51
N HIS A 100 11.60 21.23 -7.47
CA HIS A 100 12.05 21.46 -6.10
C HIS A 100 13.02 20.40 -5.60
N ILE A 101 13.09 19.22 -6.25
CA ILE A 101 13.89 18.10 -5.80
C ILE A 101 15.38 18.47 -5.70
N MET A 102 16.00 18.12 -4.58
CA MET A 102 17.38 18.44 -4.29
C MET A 102 18.25 17.17 -4.37
N LEU A 103 19.57 17.36 -4.45
CA LEU A 103 20.52 16.24 -4.54
C LEU A 103 20.36 15.19 -3.42
N PRO A 104 20.12 15.55 -2.14
CA PRO A 104 19.87 14.54 -1.09
C PRO A 104 18.65 13.66 -1.37
N ASP A 105 17.58 14.23 -1.93
CA ASP A 105 16.34 13.51 -2.30
C ASP A 105 16.64 12.54 -3.44
N LEU A 106 17.34 12.99 -4.48
CA LEU A 106 17.75 12.15 -5.60
C LEU A 106 18.62 10.96 -5.15
N ILE A 107 19.56 11.18 -4.23
CA ILE A 107 20.38 10.11 -3.63
C ILE A 107 19.49 9.12 -2.88
N THR A 108 18.45 9.60 -2.18
CA THR A 108 17.55 8.75 -1.43
C THR A 108 16.65 7.94 -2.38
N VAL A 109 16.12 8.55 -3.45
CA VAL A 109 15.36 7.84 -4.50
C VAL A 109 16.22 6.73 -5.12
N GLU A 110 17.47 7.04 -5.49
CA GLU A 110 18.39 6.07 -6.09
C GLU A 110 18.65 4.88 -5.16
N LYS A 111 18.83 5.13 -3.86
CA LYS A 111 18.98 4.06 -2.85
C LYS A 111 17.72 3.20 -2.70
N ILE A 112 16.54 3.79 -2.73
CA ILE A 112 15.27 3.04 -2.69
C ILE A 112 15.19 2.13 -3.92
N MET A 113 15.44 2.65 -5.11
CA MET A 113 15.44 1.87 -6.36
C MET A 113 16.44 0.71 -6.34
N GLN A 114 17.66 0.97 -5.86
CA GLN A 114 18.69 -0.09 -5.73
C GLN A 114 18.22 -1.19 -4.78
N ARG A 115 17.63 -0.84 -3.64
CA ARG A 115 17.06 -1.83 -2.70
C ARG A 115 15.92 -2.64 -3.32
N ILE A 116 15.04 -2.03 -4.12
CA ILE A 116 14.00 -2.75 -4.84
C ILE A 116 14.62 -3.79 -5.78
N LEU A 117 15.67 -3.44 -6.51
CA LEU A 117 16.37 -4.35 -7.41
C LEU A 117 17.06 -5.50 -6.66
N ASP A 118 17.75 -5.19 -5.57
CA ASP A 118 18.46 -6.18 -4.75
C ASP A 118 17.49 -7.19 -4.14
N GLU A 119 16.35 -6.75 -3.61
CA GLU A 119 15.29 -7.61 -3.06
C GLU A 119 14.65 -8.49 -4.14
N SER A 120 14.44 -7.95 -5.35
CA SER A 120 13.91 -8.72 -6.48
C SER A 120 14.82 -9.87 -6.89
N ALA A 121 16.14 -9.72 -6.71
CA ALA A 121 17.13 -10.73 -7.05
C ALA A 121 17.26 -11.85 -6.00
N HIS A 122 16.82 -11.62 -4.74
CA HIS A 122 17.02 -12.51 -3.60
C HIS A 122 15.75 -13.19 -3.10
N THR A 123 14.62 -13.05 -3.78
CA THR A 123 13.37 -13.70 -3.36
C THR A 123 13.47 -15.21 -3.56
N GLU A 124 13.85 -15.93 -2.49
CA GLU A 124 13.79 -17.40 -2.46
C GLU A 124 12.35 -17.90 -2.58
N VAL A 125 12.18 -19.00 -3.30
CA VAL A 125 10.89 -19.71 -3.40
C VAL A 125 10.47 -20.15 -1.99
N GLY A 126 9.40 -19.53 -1.46
CA GLY A 126 8.85 -19.82 -0.12
C GLY A 126 8.83 -18.60 0.83
N SER A 127 9.46 -17.47 0.49
CA SER A 127 9.44 -16.25 1.30
C SER A 127 8.63 -15.10 0.64
N TRP A 128 7.63 -15.44 -0.18
CA TRP A 128 6.82 -14.45 -0.94
C TRP A 128 6.33 -13.30 -0.06
N SER A 129 5.70 -13.58 1.09
CA SER A 129 5.12 -12.55 1.94
C SER A 129 6.17 -11.57 2.49
N HIS A 130 7.38 -12.03 2.79
CA HIS A 130 8.46 -11.17 3.28
C HIS A 130 9.00 -10.27 2.18
N GLY A 131 9.41 -10.82 1.06
CA GLY A 131 9.93 -10.05 -0.09
C GLY A 131 8.90 -9.07 -0.65
N TYR A 132 7.63 -9.50 -0.70
CA TYR A 132 6.56 -8.64 -1.13
C TYR A 132 6.34 -7.44 -0.17
N ARG A 133 6.30 -7.65 1.16
CA ARG A 133 6.13 -6.55 2.13
C ARG A 133 7.24 -5.52 2.01
N GLN A 134 8.47 -5.98 1.82
CA GLN A 134 9.62 -5.10 1.68
C GLN A 134 9.54 -4.29 0.39
N PHE A 135 9.21 -4.92 -0.73
CA PHE A 135 8.95 -4.22 -1.98
C PHE A 135 7.84 -3.18 -1.83
N ASN A 136 6.69 -3.56 -1.29
CA ASN A 136 5.54 -2.66 -1.11
C ASN A 136 5.86 -1.44 -0.21
N GLN A 137 6.73 -1.63 0.80
CA GLN A 137 7.19 -0.51 1.61
C GLN A 137 8.14 0.41 0.83
N LEU A 138 9.07 -0.15 0.05
CA LEU A 138 10.00 0.64 -0.77
C LEU A 138 9.27 1.38 -1.90
N ASP A 139 8.28 0.76 -2.52
CA ASP A 139 7.41 1.39 -3.50
C ASP A 139 6.64 2.58 -2.90
N LYS A 140 6.08 2.39 -1.71
CA LYS A 140 5.47 3.48 -0.95
C LYS A 140 6.45 4.62 -0.68
N ASP A 141 7.64 4.30 -0.18
CA ASP A 141 8.66 5.28 0.17
C ASP A 141 9.10 6.08 -1.07
N PHE A 142 9.17 5.43 -2.24
CA PHE A 142 9.46 6.07 -3.52
C PHE A 142 8.42 7.15 -3.86
N HIS A 143 7.13 6.80 -3.86
CA HIS A 143 6.06 7.73 -4.18
C HIS A 143 5.91 8.85 -3.13
N GLU A 144 6.01 8.54 -1.85
CA GLU A 144 5.96 9.54 -0.78
C GLU A 144 7.12 10.53 -0.83
N LEU A 145 8.33 10.09 -1.20
CA LEU A 145 9.48 10.96 -1.34
C LEU A 145 9.28 11.96 -2.50
N ILE A 146 8.76 11.52 -3.63
CA ILE A 146 8.44 12.39 -4.77
C ILE A 146 7.43 13.45 -4.34
N LEU A 147 6.35 13.04 -3.68
CA LEU A 147 5.31 13.97 -3.22
C LEU A 147 5.80 14.90 -2.08
N THR A 148 6.76 14.46 -1.29
CA THR A 148 7.42 15.33 -0.31
C THR A 148 8.27 16.39 -1.01
N ALA A 149 9.03 16.00 -2.05
CA ALA A 149 9.83 16.91 -2.86
C ALA A 149 8.96 17.88 -3.68
N ALA A 150 7.68 17.59 -3.90
CA ALA A 150 6.74 18.54 -4.52
C ALA A 150 6.48 19.79 -3.66
N ASP A 151 6.87 19.78 -2.39
CA ASP A 151 6.68 20.86 -1.42
C ASP A 151 5.21 21.33 -1.29
N ASN A 152 4.27 20.37 -1.39
CA ASN A 152 2.84 20.61 -1.27
C ASN A 152 2.21 19.64 -0.25
N LEU A 153 2.03 20.14 0.98
CA LEU A 153 1.49 19.35 2.10
C LEU A 153 0.09 18.79 1.84
N PHE A 154 -0.72 19.47 1.04
CA PHE A 154 -2.08 19.03 0.73
C PHE A 154 -2.07 17.86 -0.26
N LEU A 155 -1.21 17.88 -1.30
CA LEU A 155 -1.04 16.73 -2.19
C LEU A 155 -0.51 15.52 -1.43
N LEU A 156 0.51 15.68 -0.60
CA LEU A 156 1.06 14.61 0.22
C LEU A 156 0.01 14.05 1.20
N GLY A 157 -0.77 14.92 1.85
CA GLY A 157 -1.85 14.53 2.76
C GLY A 157 -2.96 13.76 2.05
N ALA A 158 -3.39 14.22 0.87
CA ALA A 158 -4.38 13.57 0.03
C ALA A 158 -3.90 12.16 -0.40
N TYR A 159 -2.66 12.05 -0.91
CA TYR A 159 -2.07 10.76 -1.27
C TYR A 159 -2.05 9.77 -0.10
N ARG A 160 -1.57 10.21 1.07
CA ARG A 160 -1.54 9.37 2.27
C ARG A 160 -2.91 8.86 2.67
N SER A 161 -3.97 9.67 2.50
CA SER A 161 -5.34 9.28 2.82
C SER A 161 -5.92 8.21 1.89
N LEU A 162 -5.35 8.01 0.71
CA LEU A 162 -5.79 6.96 -0.23
C LEU A 162 -5.38 5.56 0.23
N ASN A 163 -4.38 5.41 1.11
CA ASN A 163 -3.85 4.12 1.56
C ASN A 163 -3.49 3.16 0.40
N VAL A 164 -2.96 3.71 -0.71
CA VAL A 164 -2.73 3.00 -1.98
C VAL A 164 -2.02 1.66 -1.79
N HIS A 165 -0.90 1.68 -1.04
CA HIS A 165 -0.06 0.48 -0.86
C HIS A 165 -0.71 -0.59 0.02
N ILE A 166 -1.70 -0.20 0.84
CA ILE A 166 -2.55 -1.14 1.58
C ILE A 166 -3.57 -1.74 0.62
N GLU A 167 -4.30 -0.91 -0.11
CA GLU A 167 -5.40 -1.37 -0.97
C GLU A 167 -4.89 -2.23 -2.14
N LEU A 168 -3.91 -1.74 -2.91
CA LEU A 168 -3.35 -2.50 -4.03
C LEU A 168 -2.47 -3.66 -3.56
N GLY A 169 -1.73 -3.48 -2.46
CA GLY A 169 -0.90 -4.51 -1.88
C GLY A 169 -1.66 -5.79 -1.54
N ARG A 170 -2.89 -5.67 -1.11
CA ARG A 170 -3.74 -6.83 -0.80
C ARG A 170 -4.05 -7.67 -2.05
N PHE A 171 -4.19 -7.06 -3.23
CA PHE A 171 -4.35 -7.81 -4.49
C PHE A 171 -3.11 -8.66 -4.77
N TYR A 172 -1.92 -8.07 -4.77
CA TYR A 172 -0.69 -8.81 -5.04
C TYR A 172 -0.46 -9.94 -4.04
N GLN A 173 -0.81 -9.72 -2.77
CA GLN A 173 -0.69 -10.75 -1.74
C GLN A 173 -1.69 -11.90 -1.96
N VAL A 174 -2.94 -11.60 -2.37
CA VAL A 174 -3.95 -12.62 -2.67
C VAL A 174 -3.52 -13.47 -3.87
N PHE A 175 -3.02 -12.83 -4.91
CA PHE A 175 -2.70 -13.51 -6.16
C PHE A 175 -1.28 -14.06 -6.19
N GLN A 176 -0.40 -13.65 -5.26
CA GLN A 176 1.02 -14.01 -5.19
C GLN A 176 1.75 -13.81 -6.53
N GLU A 177 1.39 -12.74 -7.22
CA GLU A 177 1.90 -12.44 -8.55
C GLU A 177 2.17 -10.93 -8.64
N MET A 178 3.39 -10.55 -9.01
CA MET A 178 3.82 -9.16 -9.15
C MET A 178 4.97 -9.05 -10.15
N ASP A 179 4.93 -8.02 -10.98
CA ASP A 179 6.00 -7.70 -11.92
C ASP A 179 6.92 -6.60 -11.36
N GLN A 180 7.84 -7.02 -10.49
CA GLN A 180 8.81 -6.12 -9.86
C GLN A 180 9.78 -5.52 -10.89
N GLN A 181 10.22 -6.31 -11.86
CA GLN A 181 11.19 -5.86 -12.86
C GLN A 181 10.60 -4.75 -13.71
N GLN A 182 9.36 -4.92 -14.18
CA GLN A 182 8.68 -3.88 -14.95
C GLN A 182 8.46 -2.62 -14.13
N THR A 183 8.09 -2.75 -12.85
CA THR A 183 7.95 -1.60 -11.95
C THR A 183 9.27 -0.85 -11.78
N CYS A 184 10.40 -1.55 -11.67
CA CYS A 184 11.73 -0.92 -11.60
C CYS A 184 12.05 -0.12 -12.87
N VAL A 185 11.72 -0.62 -14.06
CA VAL A 185 11.91 0.10 -15.33
C VAL A 185 11.07 1.38 -15.37
N GLU A 186 9.83 1.31 -14.91
CA GLU A 186 8.93 2.45 -14.83
C GLU A 186 9.44 3.50 -13.82
N HIS A 187 9.89 3.09 -12.65
CA HIS A 187 10.49 3.98 -11.65
C HIS A 187 11.78 4.65 -12.15
N ASP A 188 12.62 3.93 -12.92
CA ASP A 188 13.83 4.50 -13.52
C ASP A 188 13.49 5.63 -14.49
N ALA A 189 12.43 5.48 -15.28
CA ALA A 189 11.97 6.55 -16.18
C ALA A 189 11.54 7.82 -15.38
N ILE A 190 10.81 7.64 -14.28
CA ILE A 190 10.42 8.73 -13.38
C ILE A 190 11.68 9.39 -12.78
N PHE A 191 12.60 8.60 -12.22
CA PHE A 191 13.83 9.08 -11.62
C PHE A 191 14.69 9.91 -12.60
N ARG A 192 14.87 9.42 -13.82
CA ARG A 192 15.63 10.17 -14.86
C ARG A 192 15.00 11.51 -15.17
N ALA A 193 13.67 11.59 -15.24
CA ALA A 193 12.96 12.84 -15.49
C ALA A 193 13.11 13.82 -14.31
N LEU A 194 13.02 13.33 -13.07
CA LEU A 194 13.27 14.13 -11.85
C LEU A 194 14.71 14.64 -11.81
N LYS A 195 15.70 13.78 -12.09
CA LYS A 195 17.13 14.12 -12.14
C LYS A 195 17.46 15.18 -13.21
N ALA A 196 16.69 15.17 -14.32
CA ALA A 196 16.78 16.16 -15.37
C ALA A 196 16.00 17.46 -15.07
N HIS A 197 15.34 17.56 -13.91
CA HIS A 197 14.44 18.65 -13.54
C HIS A 197 13.38 18.94 -14.62
N ASN A 198 12.93 17.90 -15.35
CA ASN A 198 11.95 18.03 -16.41
C ASN A 198 10.56 17.63 -15.88
N GLY A 199 9.76 18.62 -15.46
CA GLY A 199 8.46 18.41 -14.86
C GLY A 199 7.45 17.71 -15.78
N ASP A 200 7.45 18.04 -17.08
CA ASP A 200 6.52 17.41 -18.02
C ASP A 200 6.90 15.95 -18.31
N ALA A 201 8.19 15.66 -18.42
CA ALA A 201 8.66 14.28 -18.55
C ALA A 201 8.39 13.46 -17.26
N ALA A 202 8.56 14.06 -16.08
CA ALA A 202 8.25 13.40 -14.80
C ALA A 202 6.75 13.07 -14.68
N ALA A 203 5.89 14.04 -15.02
CA ALA A 203 4.45 13.87 -15.06
C ALA A 203 4.04 12.74 -16.03
N ALA A 204 4.56 12.74 -17.25
CA ALA A 204 4.26 11.72 -18.26
C ALA A 204 4.74 10.32 -17.82
N ALA A 205 5.91 10.23 -17.19
CA ALA A 205 6.45 8.97 -16.69
C ALA A 205 5.59 8.41 -15.53
N VAL A 206 5.14 9.26 -14.60
CA VAL A 206 4.22 8.85 -13.52
C VAL A 206 2.88 8.41 -14.10
N GLU A 207 2.30 9.13 -15.05
CA GLU A 207 1.04 8.76 -15.70
C GLU A 207 1.14 7.38 -16.37
N ALA A 208 2.22 7.13 -17.11
CA ALA A 208 2.48 5.84 -17.74
C ALA A 208 2.62 4.70 -16.71
N HIS A 209 3.35 4.93 -15.61
CA HIS A 209 3.50 3.99 -14.51
C HIS A 209 2.15 3.65 -13.85
N LEU A 210 1.32 4.66 -13.56
CA LEU A 210 0.02 4.46 -12.94
C LEU A 210 -0.94 3.71 -13.86
N HIS A 211 -0.90 3.99 -15.17
CA HIS A 211 -1.69 3.24 -16.16
C HIS A 211 -1.26 1.77 -16.24
N ALA A 212 0.03 1.50 -16.32
CA ALA A 212 0.57 0.14 -16.33
C ALA A 212 0.22 -0.62 -15.04
N THR A 213 0.23 0.07 -13.88
CA THR A 213 -0.18 -0.52 -12.60
C THR A 213 -1.66 -0.90 -12.61
N GLU A 214 -2.56 -0.04 -13.09
CA GLU A 214 -3.99 -0.33 -13.25
C GLU A 214 -4.22 -1.54 -14.14
N GLU A 215 -3.58 -1.61 -15.28
CA GLU A 215 -3.68 -2.76 -16.19
C GLU A 215 -3.17 -4.06 -15.57
N ARG A 216 -2.10 -4.00 -14.76
CA ARG A 216 -1.60 -5.19 -14.02
C ARG A 216 -2.65 -5.71 -13.05
N ILE A 217 -3.27 -4.83 -12.26
CA ILE A 217 -4.33 -5.21 -11.31
C ILE A 217 -5.54 -5.80 -12.06
N PHE A 218 -5.97 -5.19 -13.16
CA PHE A 218 -7.10 -5.69 -13.95
C PHE A 218 -6.82 -7.08 -14.52
N ARG A 219 -5.62 -7.33 -15.05
CA ARG A 219 -5.21 -8.66 -15.51
C ARG A 219 -5.22 -9.70 -14.38
N LEU A 220 -4.80 -9.33 -13.17
CA LEU A 220 -4.87 -10.23 -12.00
C LEU A 220 -6.31 -10.58 -11.63
N ILE A 221 -7.19 -9.60 -11.61
CA ILE A 221 -8.62 -9.82 -11.31
C ILE A 221 -9.26 -10.72 -12.37
N ASP A 222 -8.98 -10.49 -13.65
CA ASP A 222 -9.47 -11.30 -14.78
C ASP A 222 -8.95 -12.75 -14.73
N LYS A 223 -7.68 -12.91 -14.38
CA LYS A 223 -7.05 -14.24 -14.26
C LYS A 223 -7.61 -15.06 -13.09
N TYR A 224 -8.04 -14.39 -12.02
CA TYR A 224 -8.52 -15.04 -10.79
C TYR A 224 -9.93 -14.56 -10.35
N PRO A 225 -10.97 -14.68 -11.19
CA PRO A 225 -12.29 -14.11 -10.91
C PRO A 225 -12.94 -14.70 -9.66
N HIS A 226 -12.60 -15.93 -9.29
CA HIS A 226 -13.15 -16.59 -8.11
C HIS A 226 -12.56 -16.09 -6.79
N ALA A 227 -11.33 -15.59 -6.78
CA ALA A 227 -10.72 -15.03 -5.58
C ALA A 227 -11.41 -13.73 -5.14
N VAL A 228 -11.82 -12.89 -6.10
CA VAL A 228 -12.58 -11.66 -5.83
C VAL A 228 -14.03 -11.97 -5.42
N THR A 229 -14.65 -12.98 -6.05
CA THR A 229 -16.07 -13.35 -5.78
C THR A 229 -16.23 -14.13 -4.47
N ALA A 230 -15.27 -14.93 -4.05
CA ALA A 230 -15.30 -15.64 -2.77
C ALA A 230 -15.32 -14.65 -1.59
N VAL A 231 -14.65 -13.52 -1.75
CA VAL A 231 -14.60 -12.42 -0.78
C VAL A 231 -15.92 -11.65 -0.71
N ALA A 232 -16.62 -11.48 -1.84
CA ALA A 232 -17.93 -10.82 -1.88
C ALA A 232 -19.06 -11.68 -1.28
N LYS A 233 -18.93 -13.02 -1.29
CA LYS A 233 -19.92 -13.95 -0.74
C LYS A 233 -19.83 -14.18 0.76
N GLY A 234 -18.76 -13.78 1.42
CA GLY A 234 -18.63 -13.75 2.88
C GLY A 234 -19.52 -12.73 3.59
N THR A 235 -20.35 -12.00 2.84
CA THR A 235 -21.30 -10.98 3.33
C THR A 235 -22.74 -11.50 3.35
N ARG A 236 -22.98 -12.77 3.71
CA ARG A 236 -24.34 -13.22 4.09
C ARG A 236 -24.39 -13.62 5.55
#